data_9b7e731d7a1897961037546e2260a156
#
_entry.id   9b7e731d7a1897961037546e2260a156
#
_cell.length_a   1.000
_cell.length_b   1.000
_cell.length_c   1.000
_cell.angle_alpha   90.00
_cell.angle_beta   90.00
_cell.angle_gamma   90.00
#
_symmetry.space_group_name_H-M   'P 1'
#
loop_
_entity.id
_entity.type
_entity.pdbx_description
1 polymer ?
#
loop_
_entity_poly.entity_id
_entity_poly.type
_entity_poly.pdbx_seq_one_letter_code
_entity_poly.pdbx_strand_id
1 'polypeptide(L)'
;MKFLTTFKINKGFDRWLKLVNELQPDTEKYELKMIFACTNDEETRVWDMGEANNADLVTDFLNDQEVINMRREAGVDSESSEVLSMISKHKIW
;
A
#
# COMPACT_ATOMS: atom_id res chain seq x y z
N MET A 1 -2.92 12.38 7.92
CA MET A 1 -4.10 12.05 7.10
C MET A 1 -4.15 10.56 6.80
N LYS A 2 -5.33 10.00 6.77
CA LYS A 2 -5.54 8.59 6.45
C LYS A 2 -6.17 8.44 5.08
N PHE A 3 -5.80 7.38 4.36
CA PHE A 3 -6.29 7.14 3.00
C PHE A 3 -6.53 5.64 2.78
N LEU A 4 -7.56 5.34 2.00
CA LEU A 4 -7.94 3.99 1.61
C LEU A 4 -7.51 3.76 0.17
N THR A 5 -6.75 2.71 -0.08
CA THR A 5 -6.24 2.39 -1.41
C THR A 5 -6.59 0.97 -1.82
N THR A 6 -6.53 0.71 -3.12
CA THR A 6 -6.68 -0.62 -3.68
C THR A 6 -5.75 -0.79 -4.89
N PHE A 7 -5.34 -2.02 -5.13
CA PHE A 7 -4.53 -2.39 -6.28
C PHE A 7 -4.61 -3.90 -6.52
N LYS A 8 -4.30 -4.31 -7.75
CA LYS A 8 -4.26 -5.73 -8.13
C LYS A 8 -2.93 -6.35 -7.76
N ILE A 9 -2.98 -7.63 -7.36
CA ILE A 9 -1.81 -8.45 -7.09
C ILE A 9 -1.93 -9.79 -7.84
N ASN A 10 -0.80 -10.44 -8.14
CA ASN A 10 -0.80 -11.73 -8.84
C ASN A 10 0.11 -12.80 -8.22
N LYS A 11 0.65 -12.56 -7.04
CA LYS A 11 1.51 -13.52 -6.31
C LYS A 11 0.99 -13.84 -4.91
N GLY A 12 -0.27 -13.51 -4.63
CA GLY A 12 -0.92 -13.81 -3.37
C GLY A 12 -0.65 -12.78 -2.27
N PHE A 13 -1.48 -12.84 -1.23
CA PHE A 13 -1.46 -11.89 -0.13
C PHE A 13 -0.23 -12.05 0.76
N ASP A 14 0.20 -13.29 1.02
CA ASP A 14 1.39 -13.52 1.86
C ASP A 14 2.65 -12.93 1.23
N ARG A 15 2.80 -13.02 -0.10
CA ARG A 15 3.92 -12.38 -0.80
C ARG A 15 3.85 -10.86 -0.68
N TRP A 16 2.65 -10.28 -0.74
CA TRP A 16 2.47 -8.85 -0.54
C TRP A 16 2.78 -8.43 0.90
N LEU A 17 2.39 -9.22 1.90
CA LEU A 17 2.75 -8.94 3.30
C LEU A 17 4.26 -8.94 3.50
N LYS A 18 4.98 -9.83 2.84
CA LYS A 18 6.44 -9.84 2.85
C LYS A 18 6.99 -8.55 2.24
N LEU A 19 6.41 -8.07 1.16
CA LEU A 19 6.77 -6.79 0.56
C LEU A 19 6.62 -5.64 1.56
N VAL A 20 5.52 -5.60 2.30
CA VAL A 20 5.29 -4.55 3.31
C VAL A 20 6.43 -4.50 4.31
N ASN A 21 6.91 -5.66 4.77
CA ASN A 21 8.06 -5.74 5.67
C ASN A 21 9.35 -5.27 4.98
N GLU A 22 9.57 -5.66 3.73
CA GLU A 22 10.74 -5.25 2.95
C GLU A 22 10.75 -3.74 2.67
N LEU A 23 9.57 -3.12 2.56
CA LEU A 23 9.42 -1.68 2.32
C LEU A 23 9.53 -0.83 3.60
N GLN A 24 9.75 -1.43 4.76
CA GLN A 24 9.78 -0.68 6.01
C GLN A 24 10.76 0.50 6.00
N PRO A 25 12.01 0.38 5.49
CA PRO A 25 12.90 1.53 5.39
C PRO A 25 12.34 2.65 4.51
N ASP A 26 11.64 2.29 3.43
CA ASP A 26 11.04 3.27 2.52
C ASP A 26 9.81 3.93 3.14
N THR A 27 8.95 3.16 3.81
CA THR A 27 7.79 3.74 4.50
C THR A 27 8.22 4.69 5.62
N GLU A 28 9.28 4.36 6.34
CA GLU A 28 9.86 5.26 7.34
C GLU A 28 10.41 6.54 6.71
N LYS A 29 11.12 6.42 5.58
CA LYS A 29 11.67 7.56 4.85
C LYS A 29 10.59 8.56 4.44
N TYR A 30 9.45 8.06 3.98
CA TYR A 30 8.33 8.89 3.55
C TYR A 30 7.30 9.15 4.65
N GLU A 31 7.61 8.72 5.88
CA GLU A 31 6.75 8.94 7.06
C GLU A 31 5.35 8.34 6.88
N LEU A 32 5.30 7.15 6.27
CA LEU A 32 4.05 6.41 6.04
C LEU A 32 3.85 5.35 7.12
N LYS A 33 2.59 5.07 7.43
CA LYS A 33 2.21 4.03 8.38
C LYS A 33 1.07 3.21 7.81
N MET A 34 1.22 1.89 7.83
CA MET A 34 0.14 0.98 7.47
C MET A 34 -0.76 0.77 8.69
N ILE A 35 -2.08 0.93 8.52
CA ILE A 35 -3.05 0.73 9.58
C ILE A 35 -3.75 -0.62 9.43
N PHE A 36 -4.15 -0.97 8.20
CA PHE A 36 -4.99 -2.14 7.94
C PHE A 36 -4.85 -2.58 6.49
N ALA A 37 -4.94 -3.87 6.25
CA ALA A 37 -4.99 -4.41 4.88
C ALA A 37 -5.82 -5.69 4.84
N CYS A 38 -6.45 -5.93 3.71
CA CYS A 38 -7.18 -7.17 3.46
C CYS A 38 -7.12 -7.54 1.98
N THR A 39 -7.50 -8.77 1.68
CA THR A 39 -7.56 -9.29 0.32
C THR A 39 -8.89 -10.03 0.10
N ASN A 40 -9.25 -10.24 -1.16
CA ASN A 40 -10.40 -11.05 -1.54
C ASN A 40 -10.07 -12.55 -1.48
N ASP A 41 -11.08 -13.43 -1.67
CA ASP A 41 -10.91 -14.88 -1.57
C ASP A 41 -9.84 -15.42 -2.53
N GLU A 42 -9.79 -14.90 -3.75
CA GLU A 42 -8.82 -15.34 -4.76
C GLU A 42 -7.44 -14.72 -4.58
N GLU A 43 -7.28 -13.77 -3.64
CA GLU A 43 -6.05 -13.04 -3.38
C GLU A 43 -5.50 -12.36 -4.65
N THR A 44 -6.41 -11.70 -5.37
CA THR A 44 -6.08 -10.98 -6.61
C THR A 44 -6.10 -9.47 -6.46
N ARG A 45 -6.54 -8.98 -5.30
CA ARG A 45 -6.61 -7.56 -5.00
C ARG A 45 -6.42 -7.31 -3.52
N VAL A 46 -5.79 -6.19 -3.21
CA VAL A 46 -5.60 -5.73 -1.83
C VAL A 46 -6.36 -4.41 -1.67
N TRP A 47 -6.94 -4.23 -0.49
CA TRP A 47 -7.45 -2.96 0.01
C TRP A 47 -6.65 -2.65 1.26
N ASP A 48 -6.11 -1.45 1.36
CA ASP A 48 -5.38 -1.06 2.57
C ASP A 48 -5.73 0.35 3.01
N MET A 49 -5.50 0.60 4.29
CA MET A 49 -5.60 1.93 4.87
C MET A 49 -4.24 2.30 5.42
N GLY A 50 -3.73 3.43 4.96
CA GLY A 50 -2.47 3.98 5.43
C GLY A 50 -2.67 5.37 6.03
N GLU A 51 -1.61 5.85 6.67
CA GLU A 51 -1.55 7.19 7.23
C GLU A 51 -0.26 7.87 6.79
N ALA A 52 -0.36 9.15 6.44
CA ALA A 52 0.77 9.97 6.05
C ALA A 52 0.61 11.38 6.63
N ASN A 53 1.72 12.10 6.76
CA ASN A 53 1.69 13.49 7.23
C ASN A 53 1.06 14.42 6.19
N ASN A 54 1.27 14.15 4.90
CA ASN A 54 0.63 14.89 3.82
C ASN A 54 0.57 14.04 2.53
N ALA A 55 -0.22 14.52 1.56
CA ALA A 55 -0.43 13.81 0.30
C ALA A 55 0.83 13.71 -0.57
N ASP A 56 1.71 14.70 -0.50
CA ASP A 56 2.94 14.72 -1.31
C ASP A 56 3.86 13.56 -0.95
N LEU A 57 3.95 13.19 0.32
CA LEU A 57 4.76 12.05 0.78
C LEU A 57 4.24 10.73 0.21
N VAL A 58 2.92 10.58 0.09
CA VAL A 58 2.32 9.40 -0.53
C VAL A 58 2.68 9.34 -2.01
N THR A 59 2.55 10.46 -2.70
CA THR A 59 2.89 10.57 -4.13
C THR A 59 4.37 10.27 -4.35
N ASP A 60 5.25 10.84 -3.54
CA ASP A 60 6.70 10.61 -3.63
C ASP A 60 7.05 9.14 -3.43
N PHE A 61 6.42 8.48 -2.44
CA PHE A 61 6.60 7.06 -2.19
C PHE A 61 6.18 6.22 -3.41
N LEU A 62 5.01 6.49 -3.96
CA LEU A 62 4.48 5.74 -5.10
C LEU A 62 5.28 5.98 -6.40
N ASN A 63 5.99 7.09 -6.49
CA ASN A 63 6.83 7.44 -7.65
C ASN A 63 8.31 7.08 -7.45
N ASP A 64 8.70 6.60 -6.27
CA ASP A 64 10.07 6.14 -6.02
C ASP A 64 10.34 4.89 -6.85
N GLN A 65 11.36 4.93 -7.72
CA GLN A 65 11.64 3.84 -8.65
C GLN A 65 11.99 2.53 -7.92
N GLU A 66 12.69 2.60 -6.80
CA GLU A 66 13.00 1.42 -5.99
C GLU A 66 11.72 0.79 -5.45
N VAL A 67 10.81 1.60 -4.94
CA VAL A 67 9.50 1.13 -4.44
C VAL A 67 8.69 0.50 -5.57
N ILE A 68 8.66 1.14 -6.74
CA ILE A 68 7.97 0.61 -7.92
C ILE A 68 8.51 -0.77 -8.29
N ASN A 69 9.84 -0.91 -8.33
CA ASN A 69 10.49 -2.18 -8.68
C ASN A 69 10.19 -3.27 -7.66
N MET A 70 10.28 -2.96 -6.37
CA MET A 70 9.97 -3.92 -5.30
C MET A 70 8.52 -4.36 -5.33
N ARG A 71 7.59 -3.44 -5.55
CA ARG A 71 6.16 -3.75 -5.67
C ARG A 71 5.91 -4.65 -6.87
N ARG A 72 6.52 -4.36 -8.00
CA ARG A 72 6.39 -5.18 -9.21
C ARG A 72 6.89 -6.59 -9.00
N GLU A 73 8.04 -6.77 -8.37
CA GLU A 73 8.58 -8.09 -8.03
C GLU A 73 7.66 -8.89 -7.11
N ALA A 74 6.94 -8.20 -6.23
CA ALA A 74 5.98 -8.83 -5.33
C ALA A 74 4.62 -9.11 -5.99
N GLY A 75 4.48 -8.80 -7.27
CA GLY A 75 3.26 -9.08 -8.02
C GLY A 75 2.23 -7.96 -8.01
N VAL A 76 2.59 -6.77 -7.56
CA VAL A 76 1.68 -5.62 -7.58
C VAL A 76 1.65 -5.02 -8.99
N ASP A 77 0.45 -4.85 -9.51
CA ASP A 77 0.21 -4.05 -10.72
C ASP A 77 0.12 -2.58 -10.30
N SER A 78 1.21 -1.86 -10.45
CA SER A 78 1.30 -0.46 -10.02
C SER A 78 0.32 0.45 -10.74
N GLU A 79 -0.01 0.16 -12.00
CA GLU A 79 -0.95 0.95 -12.77
C GLU A 79 -2.39 0.81 -12.27
N SER A 80 -2.69 -0.28 -11.56
CA SER A 80 -4.00 -0.50 -10.96
C SER A 80 -4.19 0.23 -9.63
N SER A 81 -3.14 0.82 -9.09
CA SER A 81 -3.18 1.50 -7.78
C SER A 81 -4.11 2.70 -7.82
N GLU A 82 -5.02 2.76 -6.85
CA GLU A 82 -6.05 3.80 -6.78
C GLU A 82 -6.28 4.21 -5.33
N VAL A 83 -6.31 5.52 -5.08
CA VAL A 83 -6.77 6.05 -3.81
C VAL A 83 -8.28 6.19 -3.89
N LEU A 84 -8.99 5.34 -3.13
CA LEU A 84 -10.44 5.30 -3.15
C LEU A 84 -11.07 6.47 -2.39
N SER A 85 -10.49 6.82 -1.25
CA SER A 85 -11.02 7.90 -0.42
C SER A 85 -10.02 8.33 0.64
N MET A 86 -10.14 9.56 1.08
CA MET A 86 -9.55 10.03 2.32
C MET A 86 -10.46 9.60 3.47
N ILE A 87 -9.85 9.18 4.60
CA ILE A 87 -10.58 8.63 5.74
C ILE A 87 -10.39 9.55 6.94
N SER A 88 -11.50 9.96 7.58
CA SER A 88 -11.43 10.76 8.80
C SER A 88 -11.40 9.89 10.06
N LYS A 89 -12.24 8.86 10.11
CA LYS A 89 -12.36 7.98 11.28
C LYS A 89 -12.41 6.53 10.86
N HIS A 90 -11.89 5.64 11.72
CA HIS A 90 -11.97 4.20 11.51
C HIS A 90 -12.10 3.49 12.86
N LYS A 91 -12.52 2.24 12.80
CA LYS A 91 -12.62 1.37 13.97
C LYS A 91 -12.07 -0.01 13.59
N ILE A 92 -11.20 -0.56 14.44
CA ILE A 92 -10.76 -1.95 14.36
C ILE A 92 -11.29 -2.64 15.61
N TRP A 93 -12.16 -3.64 15.42
CA TRP A 93 -12.74 -4.39 16.54
C TRP A 93 -11.74 -5.37 17.14
#